data_940318d38aa5efe58afecaba7c9a7a17
#
_entry.id   940318d38aa5efe58afecaba7c9a7a17
#
_cell.length_a   1.000
_cell.length_b   1.000
_cell.length_c   1.000
_cell.angle_alpha   90.00
_cell.angle_beta   90.00
_cell.angle_gamma   90.00
#
_symmetry.space_group_name_H-M   'P 1'
#
loop_
_entity.id
_entity.type
_entity.pdbx_description
1 polymer ?
#
loop_
_entity_poly.entity_id
_entity_poly.type
_entity_poly.pdbx_seq_one_letter_code
_entity_poly.pdbx_strand_id
1 'polypeptide(L)'
;MNKKRLIGYLFVTMSVGCIQAQEQKSSVPEYKLWYDCPAQVWTEALPLGNGRLGAMVYGTPGTEQIQLNEETIWAGRPNNNANPNALEYIPKVRELVFAGKYLEAQTLATEKVMAKTNSGMPYQSFGDLRIAFPGHTRYSDYYRDLSLDSARAIVRYEVDGVQYQRETITSFTDQVVMVRLTANRPGQITFNAQLTSPHQDVMIHSEEGNCVTLSGVSSLHEGLKGKVEFQGRLTARNQGGKIACTDGVLSVEGADEATIYVSIATNFNNYLDITGNQTERAKSYLSEALVRPFAEAKKNHVEFYRRYLTRVSLDLGEDQYKNVTTDKRVENFKDTHDAHLVATYFQFGRYLLICSSQPGGQPANLQGIWNDKLFPSWDSKYTCNINLEMNYWPSEVTNLSDLNEPLFRLIKEVSESGKETAKIMYGANGWVLHHNTDIWRITGALDKAPSGMWPSGGAWLCRHLWERYLYTGDTEFLRSVYPILKESGLFFDEIMVKEPVHNWLVVCPSNSPENVHSGSDGKATTAAGCTMDNQLIFDLWTAIISASRILDTDKEFAAHLEQRLKEMAPMQVGHWGQLQEWMFDWDDPNDVHRHVSHLSLIHISEPTR
;
A
#
# COMPACT_ATOMS: atom_id res chain seq x y z
N MET A 1 34.46 -78.19 -53.26
CA MET A 1 33.46 -78.64 -52.30
C MET A 1 33.05 -77.43 -51.43
N ASN A 2 32.07 -76.71 -51.87
CA ASN A 2 31.66 -75.48 -51.24
C ASN A 2 30.20 -75.59 -50.68
N LYS A 3 30.00 -75.49 -49.39
CA LYS A 3 28.74 -75.36 -48.76
C LYS A 3 28.33 -73.89 -48.61
N LYS A 4 27.36 -73.43 -49.38
CA LYS A 4 26.69 -72.13 -49.18
C LYS A 4 25.68 -72.26 -48.06
N ARG A 5 25.79 -71.45 -47.02
CA ARG A 5 24.80 -71.24 -46.01
C ARG A 5 23.87 -70.09 -46.43
N LEU A 6 22.58 -70.37 -46.52
CA LEU A 6 21.50 -69.41 -46.72
C LEU A 6 21.18 -68.76 -45.37
N ILE A 7 21.29 -67.46 -45.27
CA ILE A 7 20.84 -66.71 -44.10
C ILE A 7 19.49 -66.06 -44.48
N GLY A 8 18.40 -66.56 -43.87
CA GLY A 8 17.10 -65.95 -44.02
C GLY A 8 16.97 -64.72 -43.10
N TYR A 9 16.64 -63.57 -43.66
CA TYR A 9 16.26 -62.37 -42.91
C TYR A 9 14.79 -62.42 -42.51
N LEU A 10 14.54 -62.48 -41.20
CA LEU A 10 13.20 -62.33 -40.61
C LEU A 10 12.94 -60.81 -40.43
N PHE A 11 12.06 -60.24 -41.23
CA PHE A 11 11.57 -58.90 -41.03
C PHE A 11 10.51 -58.91 -39.91
N VAL A 12 10.87 -58.41 -38.73
CA VAL A 12 9.90 -58.08 -37.66
C VAL A 12 9.46 -56.64 -37.90
N THR A 13 8.22 -56.47 -38.39
CA THR A 13 7.57 -55.16 -38.46
C THR A 13 7.11 -54.77 -37.04
N MET A 14 7.90 -53.90 -36.37
CA MET A 14 7.43 -53.23 -35.19
C MET A 14 6.47 -52.09 -35.63
N SER A 15 5.18 -52.27 -35.37
CA SER A 15 4.22 -51.17 -35.40
C SER A 15 4.49 -50.24 -34.23
N VAL A 16 5.08 -49.09 -34.50
CA VAL A 16 5.19 -47.99 -33.55
C VAL A 16 3.80 -47.38 -33.39
N GLY A 17 3.11 -47.78 -32.34
CA GLY A 17 1.93 -47.07 -31.89
C GLY A 17 2.31 -45.69 -31.39
N CYS A 18 2.00 -44.63 -32.15
CA CYS A 18 2.01 -43.27 -31.64
C CYS A 18 1.03 -43.16 -30.49
N ILE A 19 1.55 -43.22 -29.26
CA ILE A 19 0.84 -42.70 -28.09
C ILE A 19 0.87 -41.17 -28.27
N GLN A 20 -0.23 -40.61 -28.80
CA GLN A 20 -0.48 -39.20 -28.66
C GLN A 20 -0.64 -38.93 -27.15
N ALA A 21 0.42 -38.45 -26.52
CA ALA A 21 0.30 -37.76 -25.26
C ALA A 21 -0.64 -36.57 -25.52
N GLN A 22 -1.90 -36.67 -25.09
CA GLN A 22 -2.73 -35.50 -24.89
C GLN A 22 -1.97 -34.64 -23.88
N GLU A 23 -1.34 -33.55 -24.36
CA GLU A 23 -0.99 -32.43 -23.49
C GLU A 23 -2.28 -32.02 -22.81
N GLN A 24 -2.47 -32.46 -21.57
CA GLN A 24 -3.37 -31.81 -20.65
C GLN A 24 -2.85 -30.38 -20.53
N LYS A 25 -3.45 -29.46 -21.31
CA LYS A 25 -3.35 -28.03 -21.01
C LYS A 25 -3.82 -27.90 -19.56
N SER A 26 -2.89 -27.79 -18.64
CA SER A 26 -3.21 -27.31 -17.30
C SER A 26 -3.83 -25.93 -17.52
N SER A 27 -5.15 -25.85 -17.43
CA SER A 27 -5.82 -24.57 -17.40
C SER A 27 -5.29 -23.87 -16.14
N VAL A 28 -4.55 -22.78 -16.33
CA VAL A 28 -4.14 -21.92 -15.21
C VAL A 28 -5.40 -21.61 -14.40
N PRO A 29 -5.42 -21.84 -13.08
CA PRO A 29 -6.58 -21.57 -12.26
C PRO A 29 -7.08 -20.15 -12.49
N GLU A 30 -8.38 -19.97 -12.68
CA GLU A 30 -8.98 -18.64 -12.80
C GLU A 30 -9.21 -18.08 -11.39
N TYR A 31 -8.50 -17.00 -11.04
CA TYR A 31 -8.68 -16.32 -9.76
C TYR A 31 -9.59 -15.12 -9.92
N LYS A 32 -10.72 -15.13 -9.21
CA LYS A 32 -11.68 -14.03 -9.19
C LYS A 32 -12.43 -13.92 -7.87
N LEU A 33 -12.88 -12.72 -7.55
CA LEU A 33 -13.91 -12.46 -6.54
C LEU A 33 -15.21 -12.21 -7.29
N TRP A 34 -16.29 -12.95 -6.97
CA TRP A 34 -17.56 -12.78 -7.67
C TRP A 34 -18.76 -12.82 -6.73
N TYR A 35 -19.84 -12.11 -7.12
CA TYR A 35 -21.02 -11.91 -6.32
C TYR A 35 -22.27 -11.89 -7.20
N ASP A 36 -23.41 -12.27 -6.62
CA ASP A 36 -24.74 -12.31 -7.25
C ASP A 36 -25.64 -11.14 -6.85
N CYS A 37 -25.08 -10.12 -6.17
CA CYS A 37 -25.76 -8.89 -5.77
C CYS A 37 -24.82 -7.68 -5.86
N PRO A 38 -25.36 -6.44 -6.03
CA PRO A 38 -24.59 -5.20 -5.95
C PRO A 38 -23.99 -4.97 -4.56
N ALA A 39 -22.89 -4.20 -4.48
CA ALA A 39 -22.36 -3.70 -3.22
C ALA A 39 -23.33 -2.69 -2.58
N GLN A 40 -23.52 -2.82 -1.27
CA GLN A 40 -24.34 -1.90 -0.47
C GLN A 40 -23.49 -0.88 0.27
N VAL A 41 -22.27 -1.26 0.64
CA VAL A 41 -21.28 -0.44 1.35
C VAL A 41 -19.95 -0.44 0.62
N TRP A 42 -19.10 0.53 0.92
CA TRP A 42 -17.81 0.72 0.27
C TRP A 42 -16.90 -0.53 0.33
N THR A 43 -16.89 -1.23 1.45
CA THR A 43 -16.07 -2.44 1.65
C THR A 43 -16.51 -3.66 0.83
N GLU A 44 -17.70 -3.63 0.25
CA GLU A 44 -18.19 -4.67 -0.67
C GLU A 44 -17.90 -4.35 -2.15
N ALA A 45 -17.51 -3.10 -2.44
CA ALA A 45 -17.20 -2.67 -3.80
C ALA A 45 -15.91 -3.33 -4.31
N LEU A 46 -15.78 -3.49 -5.63
CA LEU A 46 -14.64 -4.14 -6.27
C LEU A 46 -13.49 -3.14 -6.45
N PRO A 47 -12.31 -3.37 -5.82
CA PRO A 47 -11.18 -2.46 -5.92
C PRO A 47 -10.43 -2.62 -7.25
N LEU A 48 -10.27 -1.54 -8.00
CA LEU A 48 -9.39 -1.42 -9.16
C LEU A 48 -8.33 -0.35 -8.90
N GLY A 49 -7.13 -0.54 -9.45
CA GLY A 49 -6.06 0.43 -9.29
C GLY A 49 -4.95 0.26 -10.32
N ASN A 50 -4.15 1.31 -10.52
CA ASN A 50 -2.97 1.29 -11.41
C ASN A 50 -1.72 1.91 -10.75
N GLY A 51 -1.71 2.01 -9.41
CA GLY A 51 -0.65 2.67 -8.63
C GLY A 51 -0.90 4.15 -8.41
N ARG A 52 -1.55 4.86 -9.35
CA ARG A 52 -1.85 6.29 -9.26
C ARG A 52 -3.34 6.58 -9.05
N LEU A 53 -4.21 5.89 -9.76
CA LEU A 53 -5.66 5.98 -9.62
C LEU A 53 -6.22 4.75 -8.93
N GLY A 54 -7.15 4.96 -8.00
CA GLY A 54 -7.98 3.94 -7.40
C GLY A 54 -9.44 4.08 -7.81
N ALA A 55 -10.15 2.97 -7.95
CA ALA A 55 -11.59 2.96 -8.22
C ALA A 55 -12.27 1.82 -7.46
N MET A 56 -13.38 2.10 -6.78
CA MET A 56 -14.21 1.12 -6.09
C MET A 56 -15.54 0.99 -6.80
N VAL A 57 -15.79 -0.14 -7.47
CA VAL A 57 -16.95 -0.39 -8.32
C VAL A 57 -18.07 -1.08 -7.53
N TYR A 58 -19.19 -0.41 -7.34
CA TYR A 58 -20.34 -0.96 -6.59
C TYR A 58 -21.16 -1.95 -7.42
N GLY A 59 -21.33 -1.70 -8.70
CA GLY A 59 -22.06 -2.59 -9.60
C GLY A 59 -23.58 -2.42 -9.57
N THR A 60 -24.13 -1.31 -9.10
CA THR A 60 -25.59 -1.10 -9.02
C THR A 60 -26.20 -0.85 -10.41
N PRO A 61 -27.21 -1.64 -10.87
CA PRO A 61 -27.74 -1.50 -12.21
C PRO A 61 -28.35 -0.15 -12.55
N GLY A 62 -29.24 0.38 -11.71
CA GLY A 62 -29.96 1.63 -11.98
C GLY A 62 -29.14 2.89 -11.76
N THR A 63 -28.24 2.88 -10.78
CA THR A 63 -27.38 4.02 -10.47
C THR A 63 -26.01 3.50 -10.03
N GLU A 64 -25.08 3.39 -10.97
CA GLU A 64 -23.71 2.98 -10.66
C GLU A 64 -22.98 4.06 -9.89
N GLN A 65 -22.23 3.63 -8.91
CA GLN A 65 -21.25 4.43 -8.20
C GLN A 65 -19.87 3.81 -8.39
N ILE A 66 -18.92 4.62 -8.83
CA ILE A 66 -17.49 4.27 -8.83
C ILE A 66 -16.80 5.33 -8.01
N GLN A 67 -16.40 4.99 -6.78
CA GLN A 67 -15.64 5.90 -5.92
C GLN A 67 -14.20 5.95 -6.43
N LEU A 68 -13.62 7.15 -6.49
CA LEU A 68 -12.37 7.45 -7.18
C LEU A 68 -11.33 8.05 -6.23
N ASN A 69 -10.09 7.63 -6.43
CA ASN A 69 -8.91 8.17 -5.76
C ASN A 69 -7.82 8.56 -6.77
N GLU A 70 -7.00 9.50 -6.38
CA GLU A 70 -5.71 9.81 -6.99
C GLU A 70 -4.66 9.94 -5.87
N GLU A 71 -3.51 9.29 -6.02
CA GLU A 71 -2.53 9.02 -4.95
C GLU A 71 -1.97 10.27 -4.26
N THR A 72 -2.09 11.46 -4.88
CA THR A 72 -1.52 12.70 -4.37
C THR A 72 -2.54 13.70 -3.82
N ILE A 73 -3.83 13.33 -3.72
CA ILE A 73 -4.84 14.18 -3.08
C ILE A 73 -4.72 14.03 -1.57
N TRP A 74 -3.94 14.90 -0.94
CA TRP A 74 -3.74 14.97 0.50
C TRP A 74 -4.04 16.37 1.02
N ALA A 75 -4.51 16.46 2.26
CA ALA A 75 -4.63 17.75 2.95
C ALA A 75 -3.26 18.41 3.16
N GLY A 76 -3.25 19.68 3.53
CA GLY A 76 -2.04 20.41 3.89
C GLY A 76 -1.20 20.89 2.70
N ARG A 77 0.10 21.00 2.94
CA ARG A 77 1.13 21.54 2.03
C ARG A 77 2.51 21.16 2.56
N PRO A 78 3.63 21.38 1.80
CA PRO A 78 4.98 21.22 2.32
C PRO A 78 5.17 21.88 3.67
N ASN A 79 5.63 21.13 4.66
CA ASN A 79 5.82 21.62 6.04
C ASN A 79 6.83 20.73 6.80
N ASN A 80 7.27 21.22 7.97
CA ASN A 80 8.07 20.48 8.94
C ASN A 80 7.36 20.51 10.29
N ASN A 81 7.24 19.36 10.95
CA ASN A 81 6.54 19.21 12.23
C ASN A 81 7.48 19.03 13.44
N ALA A 82 8.82 19.16 13.26
CA ALA A 82 9.77 19.00 14.35
C ALA A 82 9.52 20.05 15.46
N ASN A 83 9.41 19.60 16.71
CA ASN A 83 9.19 20.50 17.84
C ASN A 83 10.53 21.00 18.40
N PRO A 84 10.86 22.31 18.30
CA PRO A 84 12.13 22.84 18.77
C PRO A 84 12.29 22.78 20.30
N ASN A 85 11.21 22.66 21.06
CA ASN A 85 11.28 22.51 22.52
C ASN A 85 11.78 21.10 22.94
N ALA A 86 11.69 20.11 22.06
CA ALA A 86 12.02 18.73 22.38
C ALA A 86 13.45 18.58 22.92
N LEU A 87 14.41 19.28 22.32
CA LEU A 87 15.82 19.23 22.73
C LEU A 87 16.04 19.55 24.22
N GLU A 88 15.29 20.53 24.76
CA GLU A 88 15.35 20.88 26.17
C GLU A 88 14.69 19.83 27.07
N TYR A 89 13.56 19.25 26.59
CA TYR A 89 12.71 18.43 27.46
C TYR A 89 12.98 16.91 27.38
N ILE A 90 13.57 16.39 26.31
CA ILE A 90 13.94 14.97 26.21
C ILE A 90 14.85 14.52 27.36
N PRO A 91 15.89 15.26 27.75
CA PRO A 91 16.70 14.91 28.93
C PRO A 91 15.87 14.84 30.23
N LYS A 92 14.92 15.77 30.42
CA LYS A 92 14.05 15.79 31.61
C LYS A 92 13.09 14.60 31.64
N VAL A 93 12.53 14.24 30.47
CA VAL A 93 11.69 13.04 30.32
C VAL A 93 12.51 11.78 30.64
N ARG A 94 13.75 11.70 30.18
CA ARG A 94 14.69 10.60 30.47
C ARG A 94 14.96 10.45 31.97
N GLU A 95 15.23 11.55 32.67
CA GLU A 95 15.42 11.56 34.12
C GLU A 95 14.20 11.00 34.86
N LEU A 96 12.99 11.38 34.45
CA LEU A 96 11.75 10.86 35.04
C LEU A 96 11.57 9.36 34.77
N VAL A 97 11.86 8.88 33.54
CA VAL A 97 11.80 7.44 33.21
C VAL A 97 12.77 6.66 34.08
N PHE A 98 14.03 7.11 34.23
CA PHE A 98 15.02 6.43 35.06
C PHE A 98 14.73 6.53 36.57
N ALA A 99 13.94 7.51 37.00
CA ALA A 99 13.43 7.59 38.36
C ALA A 99 12.17 6.72 38.61
N GLY A 100 11.70 5.96 37.61
CA GLY A 100 10.48 5.13 37.70
C GLY A 100 9.17 5.94 37.64
N LYS A 101 9.22 7.20 37.25
CA LYS A 101 8.05 8.11 37.13
C LYS A 101 7.53 8.14 35.69
N TYR A 102 7.03 6.98 35.22
CA TYR A 102 6.70 6.78 33.81
C TYR A 102 5.50 7.61 33.34
N LEU A 103 4.46 7.73 34.18
CA LEU A 103 3.27 8.51 33.85
C LEU A 103 3.56 10.02 33.84
N GLU A 104 4.40 10.51 34.78
CA GLU A 104 4.87 11.89 34.78
C GLU A 104 5.74 12.20 33.54
N ALA A 105 6.63 11.25 33.16
CA ALA A 105 7.46 11.32 31.97
C ALA A 105 6.61 11.40 30.70
N GLN A 106 5.60 10.53 30.58
CA GLN A 106 4.66 10.50 29.45
C GLN A 106 3.86 11.79 29.31
N THR A 107 3.40 12.35 30.43
CA THR A 107 2.69 13.61 30.44
C THR A 107 3.58 14.76 29.98
N LEU A 108 4.80 14.85 30.51
CA LEU A 108 5.78 15.86 30.11
C LEU A 108 6.13 15.73 28.61
N ALA A 109 6.34 14.51 28.13
CA ALA A 109 6.63 14.28 26.72
C ALA A 109 5.46 14.73 25.82
N THR A 110 4.21 14.39 26.19
CA THR A 110 3.01 14.81 25.44
C THR A 110 2.91 16.33 25.36
N GLU A 111 3.21 17.05 26.46
CA GLU A 111 3.06 18.50 26.50
C GLU A 111 4.20 19.27 25.84
N LYS A 112 5.43 18.73 25.88
CA LYS A 112 6.64 19.50 25.56
C LYS A 112 7.45 18.94 24.40
N VAL A 113 7.36 17.65 24.09
CA VAL A 113 8.19 16.99 23.07
C VAL A 113 7.43 16.76 21.78
N MET A 114 6.16 16.33 21.86
CA MET A 114 5.35 16.01 20.67
C MET A 114 5.11 17.22 19.77
N ALA A 115 4.90 16.96 18.50
CA ALA A 115 4.51 18.00 17.53
C ALA A 115 3.17 18.64 17.94
N LYS A 116 3.12 19.98 17.94
CA LYS A 116 1.94 20.72 18.44
C LYS A 116 0.96 21.13 17.38
N THR A 117 1.39 21.22 16.13
CA THR A 117 0.66 21.86 15.05
C THR A 117 0.44 20.95 13.85
N ASN A 118 0.80 19.68 13.93
CA ASN A 118 0.68 18.77 12.81
C ASN A 118 0.82 17.32 13.27
N SER A 119 -0.32 16.64 13.42
CA SER A 119 -0.37 15.19 13.65
C SER A 119 -0.29 14.39 12.34
N GLY A 120 0.05 15.05 11.25
CA GLY A 120 0.08 14.50 9.89
C GLY A 120 -1.17 14.86 9.10
N MET A 121 -1.05 14.79 7.78
CA MET A 121 -2.12 15.18 6.87
C MET A 121 -2.85 13.96 6.33
N PRO A 122 -4.19 13.98 6.25
CA PRO A 122 -4.97 12.88 5.71
C PRO A 122 -4.85 12.75 4.19
N TYR A 123 -4.81 11.50 3.74
CA TYR A 123 -5.08 11.11 2.37
C TYR A 123 -6.57 11.26 2.09
N GLN A 124 -6.97 11.88 0.98
CA GLN A 124 -8.34 12.29 0.71
C GLN A 124 -8.93 11.64 -0.54
N SER A 125 -10.23 11.32 -0.48
CA SER A 125 -11.00 10.88 -1.65
C SER A 125 -11.09 11.99 -2.69
N PHE A 126 -11.02 11.66 -3.98
CA PHE A 126 -11.41 12.59 -5.06
C PHE A 126 -12.93 12.80 -5.05
N GLY A 127 -13.69 11.72 -4.93
CA GLY A 127 -15.15 11.68 -5.04
C GLY A 127 -15.64 10.50 -5.87
N ASP A 128 -16.76 10.68 -6.58
CA ASP A 128 -17.40 9.59 -7.32
C ASP A 128 -17.65 9.95 -8.79
N LEU A 129 -17.57 8.92 -9.64
CA LEU A 129 -18.29 8.86 -10.89
C LEU A 129 -19.67 8.24 -10.61
N ARG A 130 -20.74 9.00 -10.88
CA ARG A 130 -22.13 8.57 -10.79
C ARG A 130 -22.71 8.38 -12.17
N ILE A 131 -23.30 7.20 -12.45
CA ILE A 131 -23.89 6.90 -13.74
C ILE A 131 -25.34 6.42 -13.53
N ALA A 132 -26.30 7.21 -13.97
CA ALA A 132 -27.72 6.87 -13.90
C ALA A 132 -28.16 6.19 -15.20
N PHE A 133 -28.82 5.04 -15.09
CA PHE A 133 -29.39 4.27 -16.20
C PHE A 133 -30.92 4.28 -16.07
N PRO A 134 -31.63 5.14 -16.82
CA PRO A 134 -33.08 5.20 -16.79
C PRO A 134 -33.73 3.84 -17.11
N GLY A 135 -34.65 3.40 -16.25
CA GLY A 135 -35.36 2.13 -16.45
C GLY A 135 -34.67 0.90 -15.85
N HIS A 136 -33.42 0.95 -15.40
CA HIS A 136 -32.68 -0.21 -14.90
C HIS A 136 -32.86 -0.49 -13.40
N THR A 137 -33.95 -0.04 -12.80
CA THR A 137 -34.25 -0.27 -11.37
C THR A 137 -34.79 -1.68 -11.09
N ARG A 138 -35.40 -2.33 -12.11
CA ARG A 138 -35.83 -3.72 -12.05
C ARG A 138 -34.99 -4.55 -13.00
N TYR A 139 -34.27 -5.52 -12.46
CA TYR A 139 -33.32 -6.34 -13.22
C TYR A 139 -33.37 -7.79 -12.75
N SER A 140 -32.87 -8.69 -13.58
CA SER A 140 -32.64 -10.10 -13.28
C SER A 140 -31.23 -10.53 -13.70
N ASP A 141 -30.88 -11.78 -13.44
CA ASP A 141 -29.63 -12.42 -13.87
C ASP A 141 -28.37 -11.61 -13.55
N TYR A 142 -28.34 -11.06 -12.32
CA TYR A 142 -27.25 -10.21 -11.86
C TYR A 142 -25.98 -11.00 -11.58
N TYR A 143 -24.86 -10.46 -12.00
CA TYR A 143 -23.52 -10.98 -11.76
C TYR A 143 -22.50 -9.84 -11.73
N ARG A 144 -21.56 -9.86 -10.78
CA ARG A 144 -20.37 -9.02 -10.82
C ARG A 144 -19.13 -9.79 -10.40
N ASP A 145 -17.99 -9.48 -11.01
CA ASP A 145 -16.69 -10.04 -10.64
C ASP A 145 -15.53 -9.02 -10.70
N LEU A 146 -14.51 -9.31 -9.92
CA LEU A 146 -13.16 -8.79 -10.07
C LEU A 146 -12.26 -9.95 -10.55
N SER A 147 -11.80 -9.89 -11.79
CA SER A 147 -10.81 -10.83 -12.32
C SER A 147 -9.41 -10.44 -11.84
N LEU A 148 -8.80 -11.31 -11.04
CA LEU A 148 -7.40 -11.12 -10.61
C LEU A 148 -6.41 -11.42 -11.75
N ASP A 149 -6.82 -12.09 -12.81
CA ASP A 149 -5.97 -12.40 -13.96
C ASP A 149 -5.83 -11.25 -14.94
N SER A 150 -6.70 -10.26 -14.86
CA SER A 150 -6.76 -9.15 -15.82
C SER A 150 -6.98 -7.78 -15.19
N ALA A 151 -7.02 -7.68 -13.86
CA ALA A 151 -7.24 -6.44 -13.11
C ALA A 151 -8.44 -5.63 -13.64
N ARG A 152 -9.59 -6.30 -13.84
CA ARG A 152 -10.82 -5.69 -14.37
C ARG A 152 -12.04 -6.10 -13.56
N ALA A 153 -13.03 -5.22 -13.51
CA ALA A 153 -14.36 -5.54 -12.97
C ALA A 153 -15.39 -5.68 -14.09
N ILE A 154 -16.28 -6.65 -13.93
CA ILE A 154 -17.44 -6.85 -14.81
C ILE A 154 -18.71 -6.82 -13.98
N VAL A 155 -19.75 -6.17 -14.53
CA VAL A 155 -21.13 -6.21 -14.03
C VAL A 155 -22.04 -6.61 -15.19
N ARG A 156 -22.87 -7.64 -14.99
CA ARG A 156 -23.87 -8.11 -15.95
C ARG A 156 -25.23 -8.18 -15.31
N TYR A 157 -26.26 -7.86 -16.05
CA TYR A 157 -27.66 -8.00 -15.62
C TYR A 157 -28.60 -7.93 -16.83
N GLU A 158 -29.85 -8.30 -16.64
CA GLU A 158 -30.88 -8.22 -17.66
C GLU A 158 -31.99 -7.24 -17.26
N VAL A 159 -32.46 -6.43 -18.20
CA VAL A 159 -33.64 -5.56 -18.07
C VAL A 159 -34.52 -5.75 -19.30
N ASP A 160 -35.79 -6.11 -19.12
CA ASP A 160 -36.79 -6.29 -20.18
C ASP A 160 -36.30 -7.17 -21.34
N GLY A 161 -35.57 -8.26 -21.04
CA GLY A 161 -35.02 -9.21 -22.01
C GLY A 161 -33.82 -8.68 -22.80
N VAL A 162 -33.20 -7.56 -22.35
CA VAL A 162 -31.95 -7.02 -22.88
C VAL A 162 -30.84 -7.28 -21.86
N GLN A 163 -29.76 -7.93 -22.29
CA GLN A 163 -28.59 -8.18 -21.46
C GLN A 163 -27.61 -7.02 -21.57
N TYR A 164 -27.21 -6.47 -20.42
CA TYR A 164 -26.26 -5.39 -20.29
C TYR A 164 -24.96 -5.86 -19.66
N GLN A 165 -23.84 -5.36 -20.14
CA GLN A 165 -22.52 -5.55 -19.54
C GLN A 165 -21.79 -4.22 -19.37
N ARG A 166 -21.21 -4.04 -18.18
CA ARG A 166 -20.26 -2.97 -17.87
C ARG A 166 -18.90 -3.61 -17.58
N GLU A 167 -17.87 -3.15 -18.26
CA GLU A 167 -16.49 -3.60 -18.03
C GLU A 167 -15.66 -2.38 -17.61
N THR A 168 -15.08 -2.43 -16.40
CA THR A 168 -14.31 -1.32 -15.83
C THR A 168 -12.85 -1.73 -15.67
N ILE A 169 -11.94 -0.85 -16.09
CA ILE A 169 -10.49 -0.94 -15.86
C ILE A 169 -9.95 0.41 -15.37
N THR A 170 -8.94 0.36 -14.53
CA THR A 170 -8.06 1.49 -14.23
C THR A 170 -6.78 1.26 -15.01
N SER A 171 -6.65 1.90 -16.18
CA SER A 171 -5.60 1.57 -17.15
C SER A 171 -4.22 1.90 -16.62
N PHE A 172 -3.32 0.91 -16.58
CA PHE A 172 -1.91 1.11 -16.23
C PHE A 172 -1.16 1.93 -17.27
N THR A 173 -1.52 1.80 -18.55
CA THR A 173 -0.81 2.42 -19.67
C THR A 173 -1.35 3.77 -20.07
N ASP A 174 -2.67 3.99 -19.89
CA ASP A 174 -3.32 5.24 -20.32
C ASP A 174 -3.61 6.19 -19.16
N GLN A 175 -3.42 5.73 -17.91
CA GLN A 175 -3.55 6.53 -16.68
C GLN A 175 -4.95 7.16 -16.49
N VAL A 176 -6.01 6.45 -16.91
CA VAL A 176 -7.42 6.83 -16.77
C VAL A 176 -8.26 5.64 -16.31
N VAL A 177 -9.43 5.94 -15.74
CA VAL A 177 -10.48 4.93 -15.51
C VAL A 177 -11.34 4.87 -16.77
N MET A 178 -11.62 3.65 -17.25
CA MET A 178 -12.45 3.38 -18.41
C MET A 178 -13.61 2.46 -18.02
N VAL A 179 -14.82 2.81 -18.44
CA VAL A 179 -16.03 2.00 -18.27
C VAL A 179 -16.67 1.76 -19.63
N ARG A 180 -16.56 0.54 -20.14
CA ARG A 180 -17.22 0.13 -21.37
C ARG A 180 -18.62 -0.42 -21.09
N LEU A 181 -19.59 0.07 -21.82
CA LEU A 181 -21.01 -0.25 -21.73
C LEU A 181 -21.47 -0.92 -23.03
N THR A 182 -22.02 -2.13 -22.93
CA THR A 182 -22.53 -2.89 -24.08
C THR A 182 -23.87 -3.52 -23.75
N ALA A 183 -24.67 -3.78 -24.79
CA ALA A 183 -25.90 -4.56 -24.70
C ALA A 183 -25.96 -5.59 -25.82
N ASN A 184 -26.78 -6.63 -25.65
CA ASN A 184 -26.97 -7.66 -26.68
C ASN A 184 -27.91 -7.24 -27.83
N ARG A 185 -28.41 -5.98 -27.80
CA ARG A 185 -29.23 -5.35 -28.86
C ARG A 185 -28.70 -3.93 -29.13
N PRO A 186 -28.70 -3.46 -30.40
CA PRO A 186 -28.28 -2.11 -30.73
C PRO A 186 -29.25 -1.07 -30.16
N GLY A 187 -28.75 0.17 -29.98
CA GLY A 187 -29.56 1.31 -29.55
C GLY A 187 -30.02 1.28 -28.10
N GLN A 188 -29.45 0.38 -27.25
CA GLN A 188 -29.93 0.18 -25.86
C GLN A 188 -29.11 0.94 -24.81
N ILE A 189 -27.99 1.55 -25.18
CA ILE A 189 -27.13 2.24 -24.21
C ILE A 189 -27.60 3.68 -24.05
N THR A 190 -28.25 3.95 -22.91
CA THR A 190 -28.70 5.28 -22.49
C THR A 190 -28.32 5.51 -21.04
N PHE A 191 -27.62 6.62 -20.77
CA PHE A 191 -27.19 6.98 -19.41
C PHE A 191 -26.91 8.47 -19.25
N ASN A 192 -26.89 8.91 -17.98
CA ASN A 192 -26.38 10.21 -17.56
C ASN A 192 -25.22 9.99 -16.58
N ALA A 193 -24.07 10.62 -16.84
CA ALA A 193 -22.88 10.51 -16.01
C ALA A 193 -22.45 11.88 -15.48
N GLN A 194 -22.00 11.90 -14.21
CA GLN A 194 -21.51 13.11 -13.54
C GLN A 194 -20.38 12.78 -12.57
N LEU A 195 -19.54 13.76 -12.28
CA LEU A 195 -18.57 13.70 -11.18
C LEU A 195 -19.13 14.40 -9.96
N THR A 196 -18.89 13.83 -8.78
CA THR A 196 -19.22 14.44 -7.49
C THR A 196 -18.00 14.37 -6.57
N SER A 197 -17.90 15.28 -5.59
CA SER A 197 -16.79 15.31 -4.65
C SER A 197 -17.26 15.68 -3.25
N PRO A 198 -16.67 15.11 -2.19
CA PRO A 198 -16.94 15.52 -0.81
C PRO A 198 -16.19 16.81 -0.40
N HIS A 199 -15.25 17.29 -1.23
CA HIS A 199 -14.54 18.54 -0.96
C HIS A 199 -15.46 19.75 -1.06
N GLN A 200 -15.17 20.79 -0.23
CA GLN A 200 -15.88 22.05 -0.29
C GLN A 200 -15.44 22.87 -1.52
N ASP A 201 -16.33 23.72 -1.99
CA ASP A 201 -16.04 24.71 -3.04
C ASP A 201 -15.50 24.12 -4.35
N VAL A 202 -15.95 22.90 -4.72
CA VAL A 202 -15.62 22.32 -6.03
C VAL A 202 -16.36 23.04 -7.14
N MET A 203 -15.70 23.20 -8.28
CA MET A 203 -16.25 23.80 -9.49
C MET A 203 -16.48 22.71 -10.54
N ILE A 204 -17.71 22.62 -11.04
CA ILE A 204 -18.08 21.69 -12.11
C ILE A 204 -18.48 22.48 -13.33
N HIS A 205 -17.90 22.17 -14.48
CA HIS A 205 -18.16 22.83 -15.74
C HIS A 205 -18.36 21.82 -16.87
N SER A 206 -19.19 22.20 -17.86
CA SER A 206 -19.25 21.54 -19.15
C SER A 206 -18.34 22.28 -20.12
N GLU A 207 -17.40 21.57 -20.73
CA GLU A 207 -16.51 22.12 -21.78
C GLU A 207 -16.93 21.65 -23.18
N GLU A 208 -16.44 22.33 -24.19
CA GLU A 208 -16.59 21.89 -25.58
C GLU A 208 -16.03 20.47 -25.77
N GLY A 209 -16.60 19.72 -26.72
CA GLY A 209 -16.20 18.33 -26.98
C GLY A 209 -16.80 17.31 -26.01
N ASN A 210 -17.94 17.62 -25.38
CA ASN A 210 -18.66 16.75 -24.45
C ASN A 210 -17.81 16.30 -23.26
N CYS A 211 -17.15 17.24 -22.62
CA CYS A 211 -16.31 16.98 -21.45
C CYS A 211 -16.89 17.71 -20.21
N VAL A 212 -17.02 16.97 -19.11
CA VAL A 212 -17.30 17.53 -17.78
C VAL A 212 -15.98 17.65 -17.04
N THR A 213 -15.72 18.79 -16.40
CA THR A 213 -14.58 18.99 -15.49
C THR A 213 -15.08 19.23 -14.06
N LEU A 214 -14.36 18.66 -13.10
CA LEU A 214 -14.51 18.93 -11.67
C LEU A 214 -13.15 19.36 -11.15
N SER A 215 -13.07 20.59 -10.62
CA SER A 215 -11.85 21.14 -10.02
C SER A 215 -12.08 21.45 -8.55
N GLY A 216 -11.05 21.24 -7.72
CA GLY A 216 -11.11 21.51 -6.28
C GLY A 216 -9.74 21.67 -5.68
N VAL A 217 -9.72 21.92 -4.37
CA VAL A 217 -8.52 22.04 -3.55
C VAL A 217 -8.69 21.14 -2.32
N SER A 218 -7.62 20.51 -1.88
CA SER A 218 -7.62 19.65 -0.69
C SER A 218 -8.04 20.42 0.57
N SER A 219 -8.53 19.68 1.57
CA SER A 219 -9.18 20.25 2.74
C SER A 219 -8.20 20.95 3.70
N LEU A 220 -8.75 21.85 4.53
CA LEU A 220 -8.11 22.33 5.76
C LEU A 220 -8.02 21.18 6.77
N HIS A 221 -6.87 20.99 7.40
CA HIS A 221 -6.68 20.04 8.51
C HIS A 221 -5.73 20.64 9.55
N GLU A 222 -6.04 20.52 10.84
CA GLU A 222 -5.22 21.00 11.97
C GLU A 222 -4.69 22.46 11.82
N GLY A 223 -5.51 23.34 11.25
CA GLY A 223 -5.14 24.73 10.99
C GLY A 223 -4.25 24.96 9.77
N LEU A 224 -3.82 23.90 9.07
CA LEU A 224 -3.08 23.98 7.81
C LEU A 224 -4.06 23.93 6.63
N LYS A 225 -4.11 25.04 5.87
CA LYS A 225 -4.92 25.11 4.66
C LYS A 225 -4.34 24.19 3.58
N GLY A 226 -5.18 23.33 3.01
CA GLY A 226 -4.83 22.53 1.85
C GLY A 226 -4.40 23.36 0.65
N LYS A 227 -3.44 22.84 -0.11
CA LYS A 227 -2.86 23.48 -1.29
C LYS A 227 -2.72 22.54 -2.47
N VAL A 228 -3.09 21.28 -2.30
CA VAL A 228 -3.15 20.35 -3.44
C VAL A 228 -4.40 20.69 -4.25
N GLU A 229 -4.18 21.25 -5.42
CA GLU A 229 -5.21 21.49 -6.42
C GLU A 229 -5.38 20.26 -7.29
N PHE A 230 -6.62 19.88 -7.58
CA PHE A 230 -6.92 18.72 -8.41
C PHE A 230 -7.96 19.03 -9.47
N GLN A 231 -7.89 18.30 -10.58
CA GLN A 231 -8.93 18.30 -11.59
C GLN A 231 -9.24 16.88 -12.06
N GLY A 232 -10.53 16.55 -12.09
CA GLY A 232 -11.09 15.39 -12.78
C GLY A 232 -11.76 15.80 -14.10
N ARG A 233 -11.64 14.98 -15.13
CA ARG A 233 -12.24 15.17 -16.45
C ARG A 233 -12.99 13.91 -16.85
N LEU A 234 -14.25 14.07 -17.25
CA LEU A 234 -15.17 13.01 -17.66
C LEU A 234 -15.61 13.23 -19.09
N THR A 235 -15.49 12.23 -19.94
CA THR A 235 -16.06 12.22 -21.29
C THR A 235 -16.48 10.80 -21.69
N ALA A 236 -17.12 10.64 -22.84
CA ALA A 236 -17.41 9.34 -23.41
C ALA A 236 -17.24 9.32 -24.94
N ARG A 237 -17.02 8.12 -25.46
CA ARG A 237 -17.18 7.79 -26.88
C ARG A 237 -18.34 6.83 -27.03
N ASN A 238 -19.18 7.02 -28.01
CA ASN A 238 -20.33 6.17 -28.33
C ASN A 238 -20.31 5.73 -29.80
N GLN A 239 -20.87 4.55 -30.04
CA GLN A 239 -21.22 4.09 -31.39
C GLN A 239 -22.73 4.16 -31.54
N GLY A 240 -23.21 4.85 -32.55
CA GLY A 240 -24.64 5.15 -32.66
C GLY A 240 -25.14 6.13 -31.60
N GLY A 241 -26.43 6.46 -31.65
CA GLY A 241 -27.09 7.34 -30.69
C GLY A 241 -26.58 8.79 -30.69
N LYS A 242 -26.80 9.48 -29.57
CA LYS A 242 -26.41 10.87 -29.35
C LYS A 242 -25.63 11.04 -28.06
N ILE A 243 -24.70 11.98 -28.05
CA ILE A 243 -23.96 12.41 -26.86
C ILE A 243 -24.13 13.94 -26.71
N ALA A 244 -24.33 14.38 -25.47
CA ALA A 244 -24.40 15.78 -25.08
C ALA A 244 -23.79 16.02 -23.72
N CYS A 245 -23.32 17.23 -23.46
CA CYS A 245 -22.81 17.65 -22.16
C CYS A 245 -23.45 19.00 -21.79
N THR A 246 -24.21 19.04 -20.71
CA THR A 246 -24.91 20.25 -20.25
C THR A 246 -24.95 20.25 -18.70
N ASP A 247 -24.69 21.40 -18.10
CA ASP A 247 -24.78 21.63 -16.65
C ASP A 247 -24.02 20.60 -15.79
N GLY A 248 -22.83 20.18 -16.26
CA GLY A 248 -21.99 19.20 -15.56
C GLY A 248 -22.47 17.75 -15.69
N VAL A 249 -23.43 17.46 -16.57
CA VAL A 249 -23.93 16.12 -16.86
C VAL A 249 -23.58 15.73 -18.30
N LEU A 250 -22.94 14.57 -18.44
CA LEU A 250 -22.68 13.91 -19.72
C LEU A 250 -23.80 12.91 -19.99
N SER A 251 -24.56 13.09 -21.06
CA SER A 251 -25.68 12.24 -21.48
C SER A 251 -25.36 11.49 -22.75
N VAL A 252 -25.68 10.19 -22.78
CA VAL A 252 -25.67 9.37 -24.00
C VAL A 252 -27.06 8.75 -24.16
N GLU A 253 -27.64 8.82 -25.35
CA GLU A 253 -28.97 8.31 -25.66
C GLU A 253 -28.95 7.38 -26.88
N GLY A 254 -29.45 6.14 -26.71
CA GLY A 254 -29.68 5.20 -27.79
C GLY A 254 -28.42 4.73 -28.52
N ALA A 255 -27.29 4.61 -27.83
CA ALA A 255 -26.05 4.10 -28.43
C ALA A 255 -26.06 2.55 -28.49
N ASP A 256 -25.30 2.00 -29.44
CA ASP A 256 -25.06 0.55 -29.55
C ASP A 256 -24.01 0.14 -28.52
N GLU A 257 -23.02 0.99 -28.30
CA GLU A 257 -21.94 0.83 -27.35
C GLU A 257 -21.46 2.22 -26.88
N ALA A 258 -20.96 2.32 -25.64
CA ALA A 258 -20.28 3.52 -25.17
C ALA A 258 -19.10 3.16 -24.27
N THR A 259 -18.07 4.00 -24.26
CA THR A 259 -16.96 3.94 -23.30
C THR A 259 -16.82 5.29 -22.61
N ILE A 260 -16.93 5.29 -21.28
CA ILE A 260 -16.71 6.44 -20.41
C ILE A 260 -15.24 6.48 -20.03
N TYR A 261 -14.65 7.67 -19.98
CA TYR A 261 -13.25 7.92 -19.58
C TYR A 261 -13.22 8.95 -18.47
N VAL A 262 -12.47 8.65 -17.40
CA VAL A 262 -12.19 9.61 -16.32
C VAL A 262 -10.69 9.72 -16.11
N SER A 263 -10.16 10.93 -16.26
CA SER A 263 -8.79 11.28 -15.85
C SER A 263 -8.82 12.15 -14.61
N ILE A 264 -7.84 11.99 -13.72
CA ILE A 264 -7.66 12.82 -12.52
C ILE A 264 -6.19 13.17 -12.42
N ALA A 265 -5.87 14.40 -12.05
CA ALA A 265 -4.51 14.83 -11.77
C ALA A 265 -4.47 15.95 -10.73
N THR A 266 -3.30 16.17 -10.14
CA THR A 266 -3.05 17.22 -9.15
C THR A 266 -1.89 18.11 -9.57
N ASN A 267 -1.68 19.21 -8.81
CA ASN A 267 -0.53 20.09 -8.93
C ASN A 267 0.73 19.59 -8.19
N PHE A 268 0.67 18.41 -7.55
CA PHE A 268 1.78 17.83 -6.81
C PHE A 268 2.91 17.36 -7.74
N ASN A 269 4.15 17.83 -7.51
CA ASN A 269 5.36 17.34 -8.17
C ASN A 269 6.16 16.41 -7.24
N ASN A 270 6.36 16.85 -5.99
CA ASN A 270 7.01 16.11 -4.91
C ASN A 270 6.68 16.77 -3.57
N TYR A 271 7.18 16.20 -2.47
CA TYR A 271 6.86 16.64 -1.11
C TYR A 271 7.30 18.10 -0.78
N LEU A 272 8.13 18.73 -1.60
CA LEU A 272 8.56 20.12 -1.47
C LEU A 272 7.95 21.04 -2.54
N ASP A 273 7.39 20.48 -3.61
CA ASP A 273 6.97 21.22 -4.79
C ASP A 273 5.55 20.83 -5.25
N ILE A 274 4.65 21.81 -5.21
CA ILE A 274 3.25 21.72 -5.64
C ILE A 274 2.94 22.77 -6.74
N THR A 275 3.90 23.08 -7.61
CA THR A 275 3.76 24.05 -8.70
C THR A 275 3.31 23.43 -10.01
N GLY A 276 2.95 22.16 -10.03
CA GLY A 276 2.45 21.46 -11.20
C GLY A 276 1.11 22.03 -11.68
N ASN A 277 0.72 21.64 -12.89
CA ASN A 277 -0.54 22.06 -13.51
C ASN A 277 -1.50 20.87 -13.64
N GLN A 278 -2.44 20.76 -12.69
CA GLN A 278 -3.44 19.69 -12.66
C GLN A 278 -4.34 19.67 -13.91
N THR A 279 -4.65 20.82 -14.46
CA THR A 279 -5.54 20.95 -15.63
C THR A 279 -4.88 20.37 -16.87
N GLU A 280 -3.64 20.78 -17.17
CA GLU A 280 -2.92 20.27 -18.33
C GLU A 280 -2.60 18.78 -18.20
N ARG A 281 -2.25 18.31 -17.01
CA ARG A 281 -2.01 16.88 -16.74
C ARG A 281 -3.26 16.03 -16.97
N ALA A 282 -4.40 16.43 -16.37
CA ALA A 282 -5.65 15.70 -16.53
C ALA A 282 -6.11 15.69 -17.99
N LYS A 283 -5.92 16.81 -18.72
CA LYS A 283 -6.22 16.93 -20.14
C LYS A 283 -5.31 16.04 -21.00
N SER A 284 -4.01 15.98 -20.71
CA SER A 284 -3.05 15.13 -21.43
C SER A 284 -3.42 13.66 -21.30
N TYR A 285 -3.60 13.15 -20.06
CA TYR A 285 -4.02 11.76 -19.83
C TYR A 285 -5.31 11.41 -20.58
N LEU A 286 -6.31 12.30 -20.53
CA LEU A 286 -7.56 12.05 -21.22
C LEU A 286 -7.39 12.02 -22.76
N SER A 287 -6.68 12.99 -23.33
CA SER A 287 -6.45 13.07 -24.77
C SER A 287 -5.64 11.89 -25.31
N GLU A 288 -4.64 11.43 -24.58
CA GLU A 288 -3.83 10.26 -24.93
C GLU A 288 -4.67 8.97 -24.88
N ALA A 289 -5.49 8.79 -23.83
CA ALA A 289 -6.40 7.64 -23.70
C ALA A 289 -7.43 7.59 -24.84
N LEU A 290 -7.92 8.75 -25.29
CA LEU A 290 -8.90 8.83 -26.38
C LEU A 290 -8.34 8.45 -27.77
N VAL A 291 -7.03 8.36 -27.97
CA VAL A 291 -6.47 7.95 -29.27
C VAL A 291 -6.76 6.47 -29.56
N ARG A 292 -6.84 5.62 -28.52
CA ARG A 292 -6.96 4.15 -28.67
C ARG A 292 -8.40 3.66 -28.52
N PRO A 293 -8.81 2.64 -29.27
CA PRO A 293 -10.03 1.88 -28.98
C PRO A 293 -9.91 1.17 -27.62
N PHE A 294 -11.04 0.99 -26.92
CA PHE A 294 -11.06 0.29 -25.63
C PHE A 294 -10.43 -1.11 -25.67
N ALA A 295 -10.65 -1.86 -26.75
CA ALA A 295 -10.08 -3.21 -26.89
C ALA A 295 -8.54 -3.20 -26.87
N GLU A 296 -7.90 -2.21 -27.48
CA GLU A 296 -6.46 -2.04 -27.48
C GLU A 296 -5.96 -1.57 -26.10
N ALA A 297 -6.61 -0.56 -25.51
CA ALA A 297 -6.30 -0.08 -24.17
C ALA A 297 -6.38 -1.21 -23.14
N LYS A 298 -7.45 -2.03 -23.19
CA LYS A 298 -7.59 -3.22 -22.34
C LYS A 298 -6.49 -4.24 -22.58
N LYS A 299 -6.12 -4.52 -23.81
CA LYS A 299 -5.02 -5.44 -24.13
C LYS A 299 -3.72 -4.96 -23.47
N ASN A 300 -3.37 -3.70 -23.67
CA ASN A 300 -2.15 -3.11 -23.10
C ASN A 300 -2.17 -3.11 -21.55
N HIS A 301 -3.31 -2.80 -20.95
CA HIS A 301 -3.54 -2.87 -19.51
C HIS A 301 -3.28 -4.29 -18.97
N VAL A 302 -3.89 -5.31 -19.58
CA VAL A 302 -3.73 -6.72 -19.16
C VAL A 302 -2.29 -7.19 -19.36
N GLU A 303 -1.65 -6.86 -20.47
CA GLU A 303 -0.26 -7.21 -20.74
C GLU A 303 0.69 -6.56 -19.73
N PHE A 304 0.47 -5.29 -19.37
CA PHE A 304 1.25 -4.61 -18.33
C PHE A 304 1.08 -5.30 -16.98
N TYR A 305 -0.16 -5.51 -16.53
CA TYR A 305 -0.47 -6.13 -15.25
C TYR A 305 0.11 -7.54 -15.12
N ARG A 306 -0.02 -8.35 -16.18
CA ARG A 306 0.49 -9.72 -16.19
C ARG A 306 2.00 -9.84 -16.06
N ARG A 307 2.79 -8.79 -16.36
CA ARG A 307 4.24 -8.79 -16.10
C ARG A 307 4.57 -9.03 -14.63
N TYR A 308 3.67 -8.66 -13.74
CA TYR A 308 3.79 -8.88 -12.29
C TYR A 308 3.05 -10.12 -11.84
N LEU A 309 1.79 -10.28 -12.22
CA LEU A 309 0.94 -11.36 -11.74
C LEU A 309 1.52 -12.74 -12.06
N THR A 310 1.96 -12.96 -13.31
CA THR A 310 2.39 -14.28 -13.80
C THR A 310 3.76 -14.71 -13.29
N ARG A 311 4.47 -13.87 -12.52
CA ARG A 311 5.75 -14.22 -11.91
C ARG A 311 5.63 -15.30 -10.83
N VAL A 312 4.45 -15.43 -10.20
CA VAL A 312 4.18 -16.41 -9.15
C VAL A 312 2.75 -16.92 -9.31
N SER A 313 2.59 -18.23 -9.20
CA SER A 313 1.29 -18.89 -9.11
C SER A 313 1.26 -19.82 -7.89
N LEU A 314 0.10 -19.94 -7.26
CA LEU A 314 -0.14 -20.87 -6.17
C LEU A 314 -1.34 -21.72 -6.51
N ASP A 315 -1.11 -22.99 -6.82
CA ASP A 315 -2.16 -23.97 -7.11
C ASP A 315 -2.30 -24.92 -5.91
N LEU A 316 -3.46 -24.91 -5.27
CA LEU A 316 -3.80 -25.77 -4.14
C LEU A 316 -4.90 -26.79 -4.48
N GLY A 317 -5.13 -27.04 -5.77
CA GLY A 317 -6.09 -28.00 -6.28
C GLY A 317 -7.30 -27.36 -6.99
N GLU A 318 -8.22 -28.21 -7.41
CA GLU A 318 -9.39 -27.82 -8.21
C GLU A 318 -10.36 -26.91 -7.42
N ASP A 319 -10.98 -25.97 -8.11
CA ASP A 319 -12.03 -25.11 -7.56
C ASP A 319 -13.36 -25.86 -7.47
N GLN A 320 -13.59 -26.51 -6.33
CA GLN A 320 -14.81 -27.24 -6.04
C GLN A 320 -16.01 -26.30 -5.77
N TYR A 321 -15.75 -25.03 -5.46
CA TYR A 321 -16.75 -24.02 -5.07
C TYR A 321 -16.92 -22.90 -6.10
N LYS A 322 -16.54 -23.11 -7.35
CA LYS A 322 -16.59 -22.11 -8.45
C LYS A 322 -17.96 -21.45 -8.66
N ASN A 323 -19.04 -22.14 -8.28
CA ASN A 323 -20.42 -21.65 -8.39
C ASN A 323 -20.95 -21.03 -7.08
N VAL A 324 -20.11 -20.88 -6.05
CA VAL A 324 -20.45 -20.26 -4.77
C VAL A 324 -19.82 -18.88 -4.75
N THR A 325 -20.60 -17.84 -4.38
CA THR A 325 -20.13 -16.46 -4.29
C THR A 325 -19.01 -16.31 -3.24
N THR A 326 -18.12 -15.34 -3.43
CA THR A 326 -16.93 -15.19 -2.58
C THR A 326 -17.29 -14.93 -1.12
N ASP A 327 -18.32 -14.14 -0.82
CA ASP A 327 -18.83 -13.90 0.52
C ASP A 327 -19.25 -15.21 1.22
N LYS A 328 -20.03 -16.05 0.55
CA LYS A 328 -20.45 -17.36 1.07
C LYS A 328 -19.30 -18.35 1.24
N ARG A 329 -18.29 -18.29 0.35
CA ARG A 329 -17.06 -19.09 0.50
C ARG A 329 -16.30 -18.70 1.76
N VAL A 330 -16.18 -17.39 2.04
CA VAL A 330 -15.55 -16.88 3.26
C VAL A 330 -16.34 -17.29 4.52
N GLU A 331 -17.67 -17.09 4.52
CA GLU A 331 -18.55 -17.48 5.64
C GLU A 331 -18.43 -18.96 6.01
N ASN A 332 -18.40 -19.83 5.00
CA ASN A 332 -18.38 -21.28 5.17
C ASN A 332 -16.95 -21.87 5.25
N PHE A 333 -15.90 -21.06 5.25
CA PHE A 333 -14.51 -21.54 5.18
C PHE A 333 -14.14 -22.53 6.28
N LYS A 334 -14.65 -22.32 7.49
CA LYS A 334 -14.39 -23.18 8.64
C LYS A 334 -14.82 -24.64 8.39
N ASP A 335 -15.89 -24.84 7.63
CA ASP A 335 -16.46 -26.17 7.37
C ASP A 335 -15.95 -26.76 6.04
N THR A 336 -15.66 -25.92 5.07
CA THR A 336 -15.26 -26.33 3.71
C THR A 336 -13.76 -26.52 3.54
N HIS A 337 -12.94 -25.80 4.31
CA HIS A 337 -11.48 -25.74 4.13
C HIS A 337 -11.08 -25.48 2.67
N ASP A 338 -11.75 -24.55 2.01
CA ASP A 338 -11.66 -24.23 0.59
C ASP A 338 -10.23 -23.81 0.19
N ALA A 339 -9.44 -24.75 -0.30
CA ALA A 339 -8.06 -24.54 -0.66
C ALA A 339 -7.88 -23.55 -1.84
N HIS A 340 -8.82 -23.55 -2.80
CA HIS A 340 -8.78 -22.59 -3.91
C HIS A 340 -9.06 -21.16 -3.43
N LEU A 341 -9.91 -20.96 -2.42
CA LEU A 341 -10.09 -19.64 -1.80
C LEU A 341 -8.80 -19.13 -1.14
N VAL A 342 -8.01 -20.03 -0.50
CA VAL A 342 -6.69 -19.66 0.05
C VAL A 342 -5.74 -19.20 -1.06
N ALA A 343 -5.69 -19.94 -2.18
CA ALA A 343 -4.87 -19.54 -3.34
C ALA A 343 -5.36 -18.22 -3.95
N THR A 344 -6.69 -18.01 -4.02
CA THR A 344 -7.29 -16.74 -4.46
C THR A 344 -6.92 -15.60 -3.53
N TYR A 345 -6.96 -15.79 -2.21
CA TYR A 345 -6.59 -14.78 -1.21
C TYR A 345 -5.10 -14.40 -1.31
N PHE A 346 -4.21 -15.37 -1.52
CA PHE A 346 -2.80 -15.11 -1.79
C PHE A 346 -2.62 -14.23 -3.03
N GLN A 347 -3.28 -14.56 -4.15
CA GLN A 347 -3.19 -13.74 -5.37
C GLN A 347 -3.88 -12.38 -5.20
N PHE A 348 -4.93 -12.28 -4.38
CA PHE A 348 -5.58 -11.01 -4.07
C PHE A 348 -4.65 -10.07 -3.29
N GLY A 349 -3.87 -10.57 -2.33
CA GLY A 349 -2.84 -9.78 -1.64
C GLY A 349 -1.80 -9.21 -2.62
N ARG A 350 -1.30 -10.04 -3.55
CA ARG A 350 -0.40 -9.57 -4.61
C ARG A 350 -1.07 -8.55 -5.54
N TYR A 351 -2.33 -8.80 -5.92
CA TYR A 351 -3.14 -7.88 -6.71
C TYR A 351 -3.24 -6.49 -6.07
N LEU A 352 -3.55 -6.43 -4.76
CA LEU A 352 -3.66 -5.17 -4.03
C LEU A 352 -2.35 -4.37 -4.08
N LEU A 353 -1.20 -5.00 -3.89
CA LEU A 353 0.09 -4.33 -3.98
C LEU A 353 0.39 -3.85 -5.42
N ILE A 354 0.14 -4.69 -6.44
CA ILE A 354 0.33 -4.31 -7.85
C ILE A 354 -0.53 -3.08 -8.19
N CYS A 355 -1.77 -3.03 -7.69
CA CYS A 355 -2.72 -1.97 -8.00
C CYS A 355 -2.51 -0.67 -7.18
N SER A 356 -1.79 -0.73 -6.06
CA SER A 356 -1.60 0.43 -5.16
C SER A 356 -0.18 0.97 -5.10
N SER A 357 0.81 0.27 -5.67
CA SER A 357 2.22 0.69 -5.65
C SER A 357 2.89 0.39 -6.97
N GLN A 358 3.18 1.43 -7.75
CA GLN A 358 3.87 1.31 -9.04
C GLN A 358 5.09 2.24 -9.08
N PRO A 359 6.18 1.84 -9.76
CA PRO A 359 7.35 2.68 -9.92
C PRO A 359 6.99 4.07 -10.44
N GLY A 360 7.51 5.12 -9.79
CA GLY A 360 7.22 6.51 -10.09
C GLY A 360 6.03 7.10 -9.30
N GLY A 361 5.19 6.27 -8.67
CA GLY A 361 4.05 6.66 -7.82
C GLY A 361 4.37 6.78 -6.33
N GLN A 362 3.37 7.05 -5.49
CA GLN A 362 3.51 7.03 -4.02
C GLN A 362 3.44 5.60 -3.48
N PRO A 363 3.97 5.32 -2.27
CA PRO A 363 3.78 4.02 -1.63
C PRO A 363 2.32 3.74 -1.30
N ALA A 364 1.97 2.45 -1.17
CA ALA A 364 0.70 2.05 -0.59
C ALA A 364 0.57 2.57 0.86
N ASN A 365 -0.47 3.36 1.13
CA ASN A 365 -0.77 3.88 2.48
C ASN A 365 -1.55 2.85 3.33
N LEU A 366 -2.12 3.23 4.50
CA LEU A 366 -2.91 2.33 5.35
C LEU A 366 -4.07 1.63 4.63
N GLN A 367 -4.62 2.24 3.58
CA GLN A 367 -5.71 1.71 2.77
C GLN A 367 -5.28 1.36 1.33
N GLY A 368 -3.97 1.18 1.10
CA GLY A 368 -3.42 1.00 -0.24
C GLY A 368 -3.50 2.28 -1.06
N ILE A 369 -4.53 2.42 -1.88
CA ILE A 369 -4.84 3.62 -2.68
C ILE A 369 -6.34 3.98 -2.57
N TRP A 370 -7.14 3.13 -1.93
CA TRP A 370 -8.60 3.25 -1.88
C TRP A 370 -9.06 3.91 -0.57
N ASN A 371 -9.82 4.99 -0.67
CA ASN A 371 -10.37 5.73 0.46
C ASN A 371 -11.58 6.55 0.03
N ASP A 372 -12.71 6.39 0.73
CA ASP A 372 -13.97 7.08 0.45
C ASP A 372 -14.18 8.37 1.27
N LYS A 373 -13.22 8.73 2.15
CA LYS A 373 -13.38 9.81 3.14
C LYS A 373 -12.41 10.95 2.91
N LEU A 374 -12.77 12.15 3.37
CA LEU A 374 -11.84 13.28 3.52
C LEU A 374 -10.92 13.12 4.73
N PHE A 375 -11.44 12.51 5.79
CA PHE A 375 -10.73 12.26 7.05
C PHE A 375 -10.91 10.79 7.43
N PRO A 376 -10.14 9.89 6.82
CA PRO A 376 -10.21 8.46 7.13
C PRO A 376 -9.62 8.16 8.50
N SER A 377 -9.84 6.93 8.99
CA SER A 377 -9.22 6.45 10.22
C SER A 377 -7.70 6.56 10.11
N TRP A 378 -7.07 7.11 11.17
CA TRP A 378 -5.61 7.41 11.21
C TRP A 378 -5.11 8.20 9.99
N ASP A 379 -5.98 9.00 9.38
CA ASP A 379 -5.71 9.84 8.21
C ASP A 379 -5.21 9.07 6.98
N SER A 380 -5.27 7.74 6.99
CA SER A 380 -4.69 6.85 5.96
C SER A 380 -3.21 7.18 5.68
N LYS A 381 -2.47 7.57 6.73
CA LYS A 381 -1.05 7.94 6.65
C LYS A 381 -0.14 6.73 6.36
N TYR A 382 1.12 7.00 6.20
CA TYR A 382 2.18 5.99 6.17
C TYR A 382 2.62 5.70 7.61
N THR A 383 1.97 4.70 8.25
CA THR A 383 2.25 4.33 9.63
C THR A 383 3.45 3.39 9.68
N CYS A 384 4.57 3.88 10.25
CA CYS A 384 5.89 3.27 10.20
C CYS A 384 6.27 2.48 11.47
N ASN A 385 5.28 2.17 12.31
CA ASN A 385 5.49 1.29 13.46
C ASN A 385 5.01 -0.16 13.19
N ILE A 386 4.48 -0.46 12.01
CA ILE A 386 4.18 -1.79 11.47
C ILE A 386 3.51 -1.77 10.08
N ASN A 387 2.54 -0.86 9.84
CA ASN A 387 1.59 -1.01 8.73
C ASN A 387 2.26 -0.81 7.36
N LEU A 388 3.07 0.23 7.21
CA LEU A 388 3.80 0.48 5.97
C LEU A 388 4.75 -0.67 5.64
N GLU A 389 5.49 -1.15 6.64
CA GLU A 389 6.39 -2.30 6.53
C GLU A 389 5.63 -3.55 6.09
N MET A 390 4.49 -3.83 6.74
CA MET A 390 3.66 -5.00 6.47
C MET A 390 3.08 -4.98 5.04
N ASN A 391 2.73 -3.82 4.51
CA ASN A 391 2.27 -3.69 3.13
C ASN A 391 3.31 -4.20 2.12
N TYR A 392 4.62 -4.09 2.44
CA TYR A 392 5.70 -4.44 1.53
C TYR A 392 6.42 -5.77 1.86
N TRP A 393 6.12 -6.42 2.99
CA TRP A 393 6.71 -7.72 3.30
C TRP A 393 6.54 -8.78 2.21
N PRO A 394 5.40 -8.86 1.50
CA PRO A 394 5.25 -9.84 0.44
C PRO A 394 6.05 -9.52 -0.84
N SER A 395 6.57 -8.31 -1.00
CA SER A 395 7.12 -7.85 -2.28
C SER A 395 8.31 -8.69 -2.77
N GLU A 396 9.32 -8.91 -1.94
CA GLU A 396 10.49 -9.69 -2.32
C GLU A 396 10.16 -11.18 -2.45
N VAL A 397 9.51 -11.77 -1.43
CA VAL A 397 9.20 -13.21 -1.37
C VAL A 397 8.21 -13.67 -2.43
N THR A 398 7.39 -12.77 -2.97
CA THR A 398 6.41 -13.07 -4.03
C THR A 398 6.78 -12.49 -5.40
N ASN A 399 8.08 -12.17 -5.60
CA ASN A 399 8.64 -11.69 -6.87
C ASN A 399 7.95 -10.41 -7.40
N LEU A 400 7.71 -9.45 -6.51
CA LEU A 400 7.17 -8.12 -6.79
C LEU A 400 8.16 -7.00 -6.42
N SER A 401 9.44 -7.31 -6.41
CA SER A 401 10.54 -6.43 -5.99
C SER A 401 10.51 -5.03 -6.62
N ASP A 402 10.06 -4.91 -7.88
CA ASP A 402 9.99 -3.62 -8.59
C ASP A 402 9.01 -2.65 -7.89
N LEU A 403 8.00 -3.19 -7.19
CA LEU A 403 6.97 -2.42 -6.52
C LEU A 403 7.46 -1.78 -5.20
N ASN A 404 8.67 -2.09 -4.77
CA ASN A 404 9.34 -1.43 -3.65
C ASN A 404 9.89 -0.03 -4.02
N GLU A 405 9.97 0.33 -5.32
CA GLU A 405 10.55 1.62 -5.72
C GLU A 405 9.88 2.82 -5.00
N PRO A 406 8.55 2.93 -4.93
CA PRO A 406 7.91 4.03 -4.20
C PRO A 406 8.27 4.06 -2.71
N LEU A 407 8.39 2.90 -2.06
CA LEU A 407 8.84 2.81 -0.67
C LEU A 407 10.30 3.27 -0.52
N PHE A 408 11.20 2.82 -1.40
CA PHE A 408 12.62 3.21 -1.34
C PHE A 408 12.81 4.71 -1.57
N ARG A 409 11.99 5.31 -2.46
CA ARG A 409 11.97 6.75 -2.65
C ARG A 409 11.46 7.48 -1.40
N LEU A 410 10.35 7.00 -0.79
CA LEU A 410 9.88 7.54 0.49
C LEU A 410 10.98 7.49 1.55
N ILE A 411 11.67 6.35 1.72
CA ILE A 411 12.77 6.20 2.70
C ILE A 411 13.87 7.21 2.44
N LYS A 412 14.26 7.39 1.18
CA LYS A 412 15.26 8.41 0.80
C LYS A 412 14.78 9.83 1.14
N GLU A 413 13.52 10.16 0.82
CA GLU A 413 12.94 11.49 1.07
C GLU A 413 12.80 11.77 2.58
N VAL A 414 12.33 10.81 3.40
CA VAL A 414 12.26 10.99 4.86
C VAL A 414 13.65 10.96 5.51
N SER A 415 14.65 10.32 4.92
CA SER A 415 16.02 10.41 5.43
C SER A 415 16.57 11.82 5.30
N GLU A 416 16.20 12.56 4.25
CA GLU A 416 16.62 13.97 4.10
C GLU A 416 15.86 14.89 5.06
N SER A 417 14.53 14.81 5.14
CA SER A 417 13.75 15.63 6.08
C SER A 417 14.03 15.27 7.55
N GLY A 418 14.35 14.01 7.83
CA GLY A 418 14.66 13.49 9.16
C GLY A 418 15.97 14.00 9.75
N LYS A 419 16.91 14.49 8.92
CA LYS A 419 18.15 15.15 9.39
C LYS A 419 17.85 16.42 10.19
N GLU A 420 16.94 17.22 9.67
CA GLU A 420 16.49 18.43 10.34
C GLU A 420 15.78 18.10 11.66
N THR A 421 14.93 17.07 11.67
CA THR A 421 14.24 16.61 12.87
C THR A 421 15.21 16.06 13.92
N ALA A 422 16.21 15.25 13.53
CA ALA A 422 17.26 14.77 14.44
C ALA A 422 18.02 15.94 15.07
N LYS A 423 18.35 16.94 14.29
CA LYS A 423 19.04 18.15 14.79
C LYS A 423 18.19 18.99 15.73
N ILE A 424 16.94 19.28 15.35
CA ILE A 424 16.03 20.15 16.12
C ILE A 424 15.59 19.48 17.42
N MET A 425 15.18 18.23 17.39
CA MET A 425 14.57 17.56 18.54
C MET A 425 15.59 16.90 19.47
N TYR A 426 16.71 16.39 18.92
CA TYR A 426 17.68 15.58 19.69
C TYR A 426 19.07 16.21 19.75
N GLY A 427 19.37 17.21 18.92
CA GLY A 427 20.72 17.76 18.77
C GLY A 427 21.71 16.81 18.11
N ALA A 428 21.21 15.72 17.52
CA ALA A 428 21.98 14.62 16.95
C ALA A 428 22.25 14.80 15.45
N ASN A 429 23.27 14.12 14.97
CA ASN A 429 23.53 13.90 13.55
C ASN A 429 22.74 12.69 13.04
N GLY A 430 22.83 12.40 11.73
CA GLY A 430 22.05 11.37 11.09
C GLY A 430 20.59 11.79 10.88
N TRP A 431 19.65 10.84 10.85
CA TRP A 431 18.23 11.13 10.63
C TRP A 431 17.32 10.25 11.47
N VAL A 432 16.14 10.79 11.80
CA VAL A 432 15.08 10.10 12.56
C VAL A 432 13.75 10.16 11.85
N LEU A 433 12.98 9.09 11.96
CA LEU A 433 11.55 9.04 11.64
C LEU A 433 10.84 8.40 12.82
N HIS A 434 9.80 9.06 13.32
CA HIS A 434 8.93 8.50 14.36
C HIS A 434 7.88 7.56 13.75
N HIS A 435 6.78 7.29 14.44
CA HIS A 435 5.83 6.21 14.11
C HIS A 435 4.98 6.46 12.85
N ASN A 436 4.92 7.67 12.31
CA ASN A 436 4.14 8.03 11.13
C ASN A 436 4.82 9.08 10.25
N THR A 437 4.50 9.04 8.96
CA THR A 437 4.75 10.13 8.01
C THR A 437 3.56 10.29 7.06
N ASP A 438 3.57 11.33 6.25
CA ASP A 438 2.56 11.62 5.23
C ASP A 438 3.20 11.94 3.88
N ILE A 439 2.42 12.45 2.92
CA ILE A 439 2.95 12.85 1.61
C ILE A 439 3.99 13.96 1.70
N TRP A 440 3.97 14.76 2.77
CA TRP A 440 4.90 15.87 3.01
C TRP A 440 6.21 15.44 3.68
N ARG A 441 6.36 14.13 3.95
CA ARG A 441 7.57 13.54 4.56
C ARG A 441 7.93 14.16 5.91
N ILE A 442 6.90 14.44 6.72
CA ILE A 442 7.12 14.84 8.12
C ILE A 442 7.77 13.69 8.89
N THR A 443 8.64 14.01 9.84
CA THR A 443 9.42 13.00 10.58
C THR A 443 9.42 13.19 12.10
N GLY A 444 8.86 14.30 12.60
CA GLY A 444 8.74 14.59 14.02
C GLY A 444 7.77 13.69 14.75
N ALA A 445 7.92 13.60 16.07
CA ALA A 445 7.01 12.83 16.93
C ALA A 445 5.61 13.48 16.91
N LEU A 446 4.62 12.78 16.38
CA LEU A 446 3.25 13.29 16.24
C LEU A 446 2.26 12.52 17.13
N ASP A 447 1.03 12.96 17.19
CA ASP A 447 -0.02 12.50 18.10
C ASP A 447 0.33 12.77 19.59
N LYS A 448 0.16 11.78 20.47
CA LYS A 448 0.52 11.84 21.89
C LYS A 448 1.68 10.91 22.20
N ALA A 449 2.40 11.16 23.27
CA ALA A 449 3.55 10.34 23.67
C ALA A 449 3.25 8.84 23.79
N PRO A 450 2.05 8.40 24.26
CA PRO A 450 1.71 6.98 24.29
C PRO A 450 1.86 6.25 22.96
N SER A 451 1.61 6.92 21.84
CA SER A 451 1.73 6.32 20.49
C SER A 451 2.96 6.83 19.75
N GLY A 452 3.24 8.13 19.88
CA GLY A 452 4.17 8.84 19.00
C GLY A 452 5.60 9.02 19.50
N MET A 453 5.90 8.77 20.78
CA MET A 453 7.25 8.92 21.32
C MET A 453 8.13 7.68 21.04
N TRP A 454 8.19 7.28 19.79
CA TRP A 454 8.92 6.12 19.31
C TRP A 454 9.79 6.51 18.10
N PRO A 455 11.13 6.58 18.25
CA PRO A 455 12.01 7.11 17.21
C PRO A 455 12.51 6.06 16.21
N SER A 456 12.05 4.80 16.28
CA SER A 456 12.67 3.69 15.57
C SER A 456 12.05 3.38 14.20
N GLY A 457 11.10 4.19 13.70
CA GLY A 457 10.47 4.01 12.38
C GLY A 457 11.48 4.03 11.23
N GLY A 458 12.44 4.95 11.28
CA GLY A 458 13.50 5.02 10.27
C GLY A 458 14.41 3.78 10.26
N ALA A 459 14.74 3.25 11.44
CA ALA A 459 15.53 2.01 11.57
C ALA A 459 14.80 0.82 10.95
N TRP A 460 13.48 0.70 11.19
CA TRP A 460 12.69 -0.39 10.63
C TRP A 460 12.57 -0.29 9.11
N LEU A 461 12.31 0.87 8.58
CA LEU A 461 12.26 1.09 7.12
C LEU A 461 13.60 0.77 6.45
N CYS A 462 14.74 1.04 7.10
CA CYS A 462 16.06 0.67 6.59
C CYS A 462 16.21 -0.84 6.34
N ARG A 463 15.45 -1.69 7.07
CA ARG A 463 15.47 -3.13 6.84
C ARG A 463 15.04 -3.50 5.41
N HIS A 464 14.04 -2.83 4.84
CA HIS A 464 13.63 -3.08 3.45
C HIS A 464 14.74 -2.84 2.42
N LEU A 465 15.61 -1.85 2.68
CA LEU A 465 16.77 -1.59 1.83
C LEU A 465 17.80 -2.72 1.94
N TRP A 466 18.05 -3.19 3.16
CA TRP A 466 18.95 -4.31 3.40
C TRP A 466 18.40 -5.62 2.83
N GLU A 467 17.13 -5.93 3.02
CA GLU A 467 16.47 -7.12 2.47
C GLU A 467 16.52 -7.15 0.95
N ARG A 468 16.29 -6.02 0.29
CA ARG A 468 16.46 -5.92 -1.18
C ARG A 468 17.83 -6.41 -1.61
N TYR A 469 18.89 -5.99 -0.90
CA TYR A 469 20.23 -6.50 -1.18
C TYR A 469 20.35 -8.02 -0.92
N LEU A 470 19.80 -8.51 0.18
CA LEU A 470 19.85 -9.94 0.50
C LEU A 470 19.17 -10.81 -0.55
N TYR A 471 18.07 -10.35 -1.13
CA TYR A 471 17.35 -11.08 -2.19
C TYR A 471 18.05 -11.00 -3.56
N THR A 472 18.74 -9.92 -3.86
CA THR A 472 19.26 -9.65 -5.21
C THR A 472 20.77 -9.79 -5.33
N GLY A 473 21.53 -9.60 -4.25
CA GLY A 473 22.98 -9.48 -4.27
C GLY A 473 23.48 -8.24 -5.04
N ASP A 474 22.61 -7.25 -5.31
CA ASP A 474 22.93 -6.04 -6.06
C ASP A 474 23.77 -5.08 -5.21
N THR A 475 25.10 -5.12 -5.43
CA THR A 475 26.06 -4.28 -4.72
C THR A 475 25.99 -2.80 -5.12
N GLU A 476 25.56 -2.49 -6.35
CA GLU A 476 25.37 -1.08 -6.76
C GLU A 476 24.15 -0.48 -6.07
N PHE A 477 23.06 -1.22 -5.97
CA PHE A 477 21.92 -0.82 -5.13
C PHE A 477 22.37 -0.60 -3.68
N LEU A 478 23.08 -1.58 -3.08
CA LEU A 478 23.58 -1.47 -1.71
C LEU A 478 24.44 -0.21 -1.53
N ARG A 479 25.34 0.07 -2.46
CA ARG A 479 26.17 1.28 -2.45
C ARG A 479 25.34 2.55 -2.47
N SER A 480 24.26 2.56 -3.24
CA SER A 480 23.38 3.72 -3.37
C SER A 480 22.58 4.04 -2.10
N VAL A 481 22.23 3.02 -1.31
CA VAL A 481 21.41 3.15 -0.08
C VAL A 481 22.24 3.10 1.20
N TYR A 482 23.51 2.71 1.14
CA TYR A 482 24.38 2.63 2.31
C TYR A 482 24.46 3.94 3.13
N PRO A 483 24.53 5.15 2.52
CA PRO A 483 24.49 6.38 3.29
C PRO A 483 23.24 6.54 4.14
N ILE A 484 22.08 6.08 3.65
CA ILE A 484 20.80 6.13 4.38
C ILE A 484 20.87 5.23 5.62
N LEU A 485 21.36 3.99 5.46
CA LEU A 485 21.56 3.05 6.58
C LEU A 485 22.53 3.63 7.61
N LYS A 486 23.69 4.11 7.15
CA LYS A 486 24.75 4.67 7.99
C LYS A 486 24.27 5.85 8.84
N GLU A 487 23.58 6.81 8.22
CA GLU A 487 23.09 7.99 8.90
C GLU A 487 21.96 7.66 9.90
N SER A 488 21.09 6.68 9.62
CA SER A 488 20.16 6.15 10.62
C SER A 488 20.89 5.52 11.80
N GLY A 489 21.92 4.72 11.53
CA GLY A 489 22.74 4.10 12.56
C GLY A 489 23.51 5.10 13.43
N LEU A 490 24.01 6.18 12.82
CA LEU A 490 24.68 7.29 13.50
C LEU A 490 23.72 8.02 14.46
N PHE A 491 22.48 8.25 14.06
CA PHE A 491 21.47 8.85 14.95
C PHE A 491 21.33 8.05 16.24
N PHE A 492 21.17 6.73 16.17
CA PHE A 492 21.03 5.90 17.36
C PHE A 492 22.34 5.80 18.18
N ASP A 493 23.51 5.81 17.55
CA ASP A 493 24.78 5.84 18.25
C ASP A 493 24.91 7.09 19.14
N GLU A 494 24.41 8.25 18.69
CA GLU A 494 24.46 9.49 19.44
C GLU A 494 23.36 9.64 20.49
N ILE A 495 22.14 9.08 20.28
CA ILE A 495 21.02 9.30 21.21
C ILE A 495 20.87 8.24 22.30
N MET A 496 21.38 7.03 22.06
CA MET A 496 21.30 5.94 23.06
C MET A 496 22.15 6.26 24.28
N VAL A 497 21.63 5.89 25.43
CA VAL A 497 22.24 6.20 26.75
C VAL A 497 22.37 4.94 27.60
N LYS A 498 23.30 4.97 28.56
CA LYS A 498 23.43 3.93 29.56
C LYS A 498 22.34 4.07 30.62
N GLU A 499 21.54 3.01 30.81
CA GLU A 499 20.54 2.99 31.88
C GLU A 499 21.21 2.71 33.25
N PRO A 500 20.64 3.20 34.35
CA PRO A 500 21.34 3.25 35.64
C PRO A 500 21.40 1.92 36.40
N VAL A 501 20.63 0.89 36.03
CA VAL A 501 20.53 -0.37 36.80
C VAL A 501 21.58 -1.40 36.36
N HIS A 502 21.60 -1.69 35.02
CA HIS A 502 22.49 -2.71 34.44
C HIS A 502 23.63 -2.10 33.63
N ASN A 503 23.61 -0.78 33.43
CA ASN A 503 24.54 -0.06 32.57
C ASN A 503 24.45 -0.50 31.07
N TRP A 504 23.28 -0.96 30.63
CA TRP A 504 23.03 -1.30 29.24
C TRP A 504 22.76 -0.05 28.41
N LEU A 505 23.11 -0.12 27.13
CA LEU A 505 22.85 0.90 26.16
C LEU A 505 21.41 0.75 25.66
N VAL A 506 20.59 1.80 25.82
CA VAL A 506 19.15 1.79 25.54
C VAL A 506 18.66 3.06 24.87
N VAL A 507 17.56 2.99 24.13
CA VAL A 507 16.79 4.16 23.72
C VAL A 507 15.95 4.65 24.90
N CYS A 508 16.00 5.92 25.22
CA CYS A 508 15.18 6.57 26.26
C CYS A 508 15.02 8.07 25.99
N PRO A 509 13.78 8.61 25.97
CA PRO A 509 12.51 7.87 26.08
C PRO A 509 12.12 7.15 24.80
N SER A 510 11.30 6.10 24.94
CA SER A 510 10.65 5.37 23.84
C SER A 510 9.35 4.71 24.36
N ASN A 511 8.73 3.89 23.53
CA ASN A 511 7.64 2.99 23.92
C ASN A 511 7.73 1.68 23.11
N SER A 512 7.00 0.66 23.50
CA SER A 512 6.69 -0.47 22.62
C SER A 512 5.30 -0.21 22.04
N PRO A 513 5.20 0.21 20.77
CA PRO A 513 3.93 0.65 20.21
C PRO A 513 2.91 -0.48 20.14
N GLU A 514 1.71 -0.36 20.61
CA GLU A 514 1.10 0.68 21.46
C GLU A 514 0.77 0.06 22.83
N ASN A 515 1.75 -0.64 23.42
CA ASN A 515 1.55 -1.45 24.62
C ASN A 515 1.67 -0.63 25.89
N VAL A 516 0.85 -1.00 26.89
CA VAL A 516 0.79 -0.36 28.20
C VAL A 516 1.46 -1.25 29.23
N HIS A 517 2.40 -0.69 30.00
CA HIS A 517 2.98 -1.36 31.15
C HIS A 517 2.46 -0.78 32.47
N SER A 518 2.55 -1.56 33.52
CA SER A 518 2.25 -1.14 34.90
C SER A 518 3.55 -0.75 35.60
N GLY A 519 3.97 0.50 35.41
CA GLY A 519 5.11 1.07 36.11
C GLY A 519 4.82 1.39 37.58
N SER A 520 5.80 1.97 38.29
CA SER A 520 5.71 2.28 39.72
C SER A 520 4.68 3.36 40.06
N ASP A 521 4.32 4.25 39.12
CA ASP A 521 3.43 5.37 39.30
C ASP A 521 2.09 5.26 38.54
N GLY A 522 1.83 4.11 37.88
CA GLY A 522 0.59 3.84 37.15
C GLY A 522 0.80 3.21 35.79
N LYS A 523 -0.26 3.16 35.00
CA LYS A 523 -0.23 2.64 33.63
C LYS A 523 0.36 3.68 32.68
N ALA A 524 1.42 3.33 31.98
CA ALA A 524 2.07 4.16 30.97
C ALA A 524 2.54 3.33 29.77
N THR A 525 2.87 3.97 28.66
CA THR A 525 3.53 3.35 27.52
C THR A 525 4.98 3.77 27.40
N THR A 526 5.30 5.00 27.88
CA THR A 526 6.66 5.56 27.81
C THR A 526 7.62 4.77 28.73
N ALA A 527 8.73 4.33 28.17
CA ALA A 527 9.70 3.48 28.85
C ALA A 527 11.13 3.73 28.33
N ALA A 528 12.06 2.90 28.78
CA ALA A 528 13.43 2.81 28.28
C ALA A 528 13.76 1.37 27.91
N GLY A 529 14.56 1.17 26.86
CA GLY A 529 15.10 -0.13 26.51
C GLY A 529 14.05 -1.16 26.11
N CYS A 530 12.99 -0.74 25.40
CA CYS A 530 12.00 -1.66 24.85
C CYS A 530 12.68 -2.68 23.93
N THR A 531 12.28 -3.93 24.00
CA THR A 531 12.87 -5.02 23.22
C THR A 531 12.77 -4.77 21.74
N MET A 532 11.66 -4.18 21.28
CA MET A 532 11.47 -3.79 19.87
C MET A 532 12.57 -2.83 19.39
N ASP A 533 12.88 -1.78 20.13
CA ASP A 533 13.96 -0.87 19.78
C ASP A 533 15.31 -1.58 19.72
N ASN A 534 15.61 -2.38 20.74
CA ASN A 534 16.87 -3.11 20.80
C ASN A 534 17.06 -4.05 19.60
N GLN A 535 15.99 -4.74 19.17
CA GLN A 535 16.02 -5.62 18.01
C GLN A 535 16.20 -4.84 16.70
N LEU A 536 15.45 -3.76 16.49
CA LEU A 536 15.54 -2.95 15.27
C LEU A 536 16.91 -2.28 15.11
N ILE A 537 17.48 -1.79 16.20
CA ILE A 537 18.81 -1.15 16.18
C ILE A 537 19.90 -2.19 16.00
N PHE A 538 19.78 -3.36 16.65
CA PHE A 538 20.70 -4.48 16.46
C PHE A 538 20.74 -4.90 14.98
N ASP A 539 19.59 -5.06 14.33
CA ASP A 539 19.47 -5.38 12.91
C ASP A 539 20.08 -4.29 12.03
N LEU A 540 19.76 -3.02 12.28
CA LEU A 540 20.30 -1.89 11.53
C LEU A 540 21.83 -1.83 11.61
N TRP A 541 22.41 -1.91 12.82
CA TRP A 541 23.85 -1.85 13.00
C TRP A 541 24.55 -3.07 12.40
N THR A 542 23.96 -4.26 12.52
CA THR A 542 24.47 -5.48 11.87
C THR A 542 24.46 -5.36 10.35
N ALA A 543 23.39 -4.78 9.78
CA ALA A 543 23.32 -4.50 8.34
C ALA A 543 24.38 -3.49 7.90
N ILE A 544 24.61 -2.42 8.65
CA ILE A 544 25.66 -1.41 8.37
C ILE A 544 27.04 -2.05 8.41
N ILE A 545 27.34 -2.86 9.44
CA ILE A 545 28.63 -3.56 9.56
C ILE A 545 28.85 -4.50 8.39
N SER A 546 27.82 -5.26 8.01
CA SER A 546 27.89 -6.18 6.87
C SER A 546 28.06 -5.44 5.54
N ALA A 547 27.29 -4.37 5.33
CA ALA A 547 27.38 -3.54 4.14
C ALA A 547 28.75 -2.85 4.03
N SER A 548 29.30 -2.34 5.14
CA SER A 548 30.65 -1.76 5.20
C SER A 548 31.72 -2.74 4.74
N ARG A 549 31.63 -4.01 5.17
CA ARG A 549 32.56 -5.08 4.73
C ARG A 549 32.40 -5.41 3.25
N ILE A 550 31.16 -5.52 2.76
CA ILE A 550 30.87 -5.84 1.35
C ILE A 550 31.35 -4.72 0.43
N LEU A 551 31.15 -3.47 0.81
CA LEU A 551 31.49 -2.28 0.03
C LEU A 551 32.93 -1.80 0.23
N ASP A 552 33.66 -2.41 1.16
CA ASP A 552 35.01 -2.02 1.59
C ASP A 552 35.13 -0.54 2.00
N THR A 553 34.17 -0.06 2.82
CA THR A 553 34.07 1.35 3.25
C THR A 553 33.82 1.49 4.74
N ASP A 554 34.07 2.65 5.35
CA ASP A 554 33.72 3.02 6.75
C ASP A 554 34.12 1.99 7.82
N LYS A 555 35.27 1.34 7.70
CA LYS A 555 35.73 0.25 8.59
C LYS A 555 35.83 0.66 10.06
N GLU A 556 36.23 1.91 10.32
CA GLU A 556 36.33 2.44 11.69
C GLU A 556 34.94 2.58 12.33
N PHE A 557 33.96 3.07 11.59
CA PHE A 557 32.58 3.17 12.07
C PHE A 557 31.97 1.78 12.30
N ALA A 558 32.20 0.84 11.39
CA ALA A 558 31.77 -0.55 11.58
C ALA A 558 32.36 -1.18 12.83
N ALA A 559 33.67 -1.02 13.07
CA ALA A 559 34.32 -1.50 14.30
C ALA A 559 33.80 -0.82 15.58
N HIS A 560 33.47 0.47 15.52
CA HIS A 560 32.81 1.17 16.60
C HIS A 560 31.43 0.56 16.90
N LEU A 561 30.58 0.36 15.90
CA LEU A 561 29.27 -0.25 16.07
C LEU A 561 29.36 -1.69 16.63
N GLU A 562 30.37 -2.48 16.26
CA GLU A 562 30.61 -3.81 16.84
C GLU A 562 30.86 -3.76 18.36
N GLN A 563 31.46 -2.70 18.88
CA GLN A 563 31.62 -2.52 20.32
C GLN A 563 30.29 -2.06 20.96
N ARG A 564 29.57 -1.14 20.30
CA ARG A 564 28.27 -0.66 20.78
C ARG A 564 27.24 -1.78 20.89
N LEU A 565 27.22 -2.71 19.92
CA LEU A 565 26.35 -3.91 19.98
C LEU A 565 26.55 -4.75 21.25
N LYS A 566 27.78 -4.84 21.77
CA LYS A 566 28.08 -5.59 23.01
C LYS A 566 27.56 -4.90 24.27
N GLU A 567 27.26 -3.61 24.16
CA GLU A 567 26.78 -2.80 25.27
C GLU A 567 25.25 -2.72 25.34
N MET A 568 24.55 -3.16 24.28
CA MET A 568 23.10 -3.15 24.24
C MET A 568 22.48 -4.10 25.25
N ALA A 569 21.24 -3.81 25.65
CA ALA A 569 20.45 -4.71 26.49
C ALA A 569 20.28 -6.07 25.80
N PRO A 570 20.56 -7.19 26.48
CA PRO A 570 20.33 -8.52 25.92
C PRO A 570 18.83 -8.82 25.83
N MET A 571 18.47 -9.77 24.95
CA MET A 571 17.13 -10.33 24.95
C MET A 571 16.88 -11.06 26.26
N GLN A 572 15.81 -10.75 26.97
CA GLN A 572 15.49 -11.28 28.28
C GLN A 572 14.30 -12.23 28.23
N VAL A 573 14.34 -13.27 29.06
CA VAL A 573 13.23 -14.23 29.23
C VAL A 573 12.55 -13.93 30.55
N GLY A 574 11.24 -13.70 30.53
CA GLY A 574 10.44 -13.37 31.69
C GLY A 574 10.03 -14.58 32.53
N HIS A 575 9.33 -14.33 33.63
CA HIS A 575 9.00 -15.30 34.67
C HIS A 575 8.15 -16.50 34.24
N TRP A 576 7.43 -16.41 33.12
CA TRP A 576 6.65 -17.51 32.54
C TRP A 576 7.23 -18.09 31.26
N GLY A 577 8.50 -17.76 30.89
CA GLY A 577 9.23 -18.29 29.73
C GLY A 577 9.05 -17.53 28.44
N GLN A 578 8.39 -16.37 28.47
CA GLN A 578 8.21 -15.47 27.30
C GLN A 578 9.47 -14.63 27.05
N LEU A 579 9.66 -14.18 25.81
CA LEU A 579 10.54 -13.07 25.51
C LEU A 579 9.92 -11.79 26.08
N GLN A 580 10.66 -11.06 26.91
CA GLN A 580 10.16 -9.82 27.52
C GLN A 580 9.97 -8.73 26.47
N GLU A 581 8.86 -7.99 26.56
CA GLU A 581 8.59 -6.79 25.75
C GLU A 581 9.33 -5.56 26.28
N TRP A 582 9.58 -5.53 27.56
CA TRP A 582 10.15 -4.42 28.31
C TRP A 582 11.49 -4.80 28.94
N MET A 583 12.29 -3.81 29.27
CA MET A 583 13.52 -4.03 30.01
C MET A 583 13.28 -4.69 31.39
N PHE A 584 12.12 -4.44 31.98
CA PHE A 584 11.64 -5.10 33.20
C PHE A 584 10.50 -6.07 32.83
N ASP A 585 10.33 -7.12 33.65
CA ASP A 585 9.30 -8.15 33.42
C ASP A 585 7.89 -7.67 33.81
N TRP A 586 7.36 -6.78 32.98
CA TRP A 586 6.01 -6.19 33.12
C TRP A 586 4.96 -6.86 32.23
N ASP A 587 5.34 -7.88 31.50
CA ASP A 587 4.48 -8.54 30.54
C ASP A 587 3.24 -9.16 31.19
N ASP A 588 2.07 -8.95 30.58
CA ASP A 588 0.84 -9.62 30.96
C ASP A 588 0.57 -10.77 29.97
N PRO A 589 0.42 -12.03 30.43
CA PRO A 589 0.11 -13.16 29.55
C PRO A 589 -1.22 -13.05 28.82
N ASN A 590 -2.12 -12.17 29.30
CA ASN A 590 -3.41 -11.91 28.66
C ASN A 590 -3.37 -10.72 27.69
N ASP A 591 -2.26 -10.03 27.56
CA ASP A 591 -2.13 -8.94 26.59
C ASP A 591 -1.97 -9.51 25.17
N VAL A 592 -3.00 -9.29 24.34
CA VAL A 592 -3.04 -9.73 22.94
C VAL A 592 -2.24 -8.82 21.99
N HIS A 593 -1.78 -7.67 22.47
CA HIS A 593 -1.06 -6.67 21.68
C HIS A 593 0.47 -6.81 21.75
N ARG A 594 1.01 -7.84 22.41
CA ARG A 594 2.44 -8.02 22.55
C ARG A 594 3.16 -8.10 21.19
N HIS A 595 4.00 -7.11 20.90
CA HIS A 595 4.71 -7.01 19.63
C HIS A 595 5.89 -7.98 19.50
N VAL A 596 6.57 -8.29 20.59
CA VAL A 596 7.78 -9.12 20.61
C VAL A 596 7.56 -10.48 19.94
N SER A 597 6.39 -11.10 20.16
CA SER A 597 6.06 -12.37 19.50
C SER A 597 5.80 -12.21 17.99
N HIS A 598 5.27 -11.10 17.54
CA HIS A 598 5.04 -10.82 16.11
C HIS A 598 6.36 -10.54 15.37
N LEU A 599 7.23 -9.71 15.95
CA LEU A 599 8.54 -9.43 15.37
C LEU A 599 9.40 -10.67 15.27
N SER A 600 9.37 -11.55 16.31
CA SER A 600 10.07 -12.82 16.30
C SER A 600 9.59 -13.75 15.17
N LEU A 601 8.29 -13.79 14.89
CA LEU A 601 7.71 -14.65 13.84
C LEU A 601 7.93 -14.13 12.42
N ILE A 602 7.99 -12.83 12.23
CA ILE A 602 7.91 -12.20 10.90
C ILE A 602 9.27 -11.67 10.44
N HIS A 603 10.12 -11.17 11.35
CA HIS A 603 11.38 -10.52 11.01
C HIS A 603 12.63 -11.18 11.58
N ILE A 604 12.53 -11.84 12.73
CA ILE A 604 13.70 -12.25 13.51
C ILE A 604 13.93 -13.74 13.43
N SER A 605 12.89 -14.54 13.19
CA SER A 605 13.12 -15.91 12.76
C SER A 605 13.72 -15.83 11.36
N GLU A 606 15.06 -15.91 11.31
CA GLU A 606 15.71 -16.20 10.03
C GLU A 606 14.94 -17.30 9.32
N PRO A 607 14.70 -17.16 8.00
CA PRO A 607 14.22 -18.29 7.24
C PRO A 607 15.22 -19.41 7.53
N THR A 608 14.76 -20.41 8.23
CA THR A 608 15.54 -21.64 8.43
C THR A 608 16.05 -22.05 7.06
N ARG A 609 17.34 -22.09 6.94
CA ARG A 609 18.06 -22.48 5.75
C ARG A 609 17.62 -23.84 5.24
#